data_15f6cae05811e638c69c4ae614309e92
#
_entry.id   15f6cae05811e638c69c4ae614309e92
#
_cell.length_a   1.000
_cell.length_b   1.000
_cell.length_c   1.000
_cell.angle_alpha   90.00
_cell.angle_beta   90.00
_cell.angle_gamma   90.00
#
_symmetry.space_group_name_H-M   'P 1'
#
loop_
_entity.id
_entity.type
_entity.pdbx_description
1 polymer ?
#
loop_
_entity_poly.entity_id
_entity_poly.type
_entity_poly.pdbx_seq_one_letter_code
_entity_poly.pdbx_strand_id
1 'polypeptide(L)'
;RKIKNYLKYKDMEDDLITTKEVGDYRIKVYYCRDSECPITNWGLFGSFFFEYSDMHRLHDECNWKTFFYDNKHNLRDVIDAIVMKHIEQKDIVKYLKKGEANGISFTYNRGGNVWELKHKTSPYIGQEFSPGDLKDFDCRGELIEDLDDEDLLDIISKYGKDVVAIEWSTRGYSQGDYIKGIAYVTKEKYDNEVCNKEGDWKEDCAKIIDNEVKSIGMWMWGDVKGYVLEKKVAFTKKYKDESREDEDCEEWEEVDSCWGCYEETDELIKEVMIENGLEE
;
A
#
# COMPACT_ATOMS: atom_id res chain seq x y z
N ARG A 1 17.39 -22.62 28.46
CA ARG A 1 16.84 -21.39 27.83
C ARG A 1 17.94 -20.54 27.20
N LYS A 2 19.07 -20.26 27.89
CA LYS A 2 20.19 -19.42 27.38
C LYS A 2 20.79 -19.92 26.03
N ILE A 3 20.91 -21.23 25.81
CA ILE A 3 21.47 -21.80 24.55
C ILE A 3 20.54 -21.60 23.35
N LYS A 4 19.21 -21.60 23.54
CA LYS A 4 18.25 -21.36 22.45
C LYS A 4 18.28 -19.93 21.92
N ASN A 5 18.47 -18.94 22.81
CA ASN A 5 18.57 -17.54 22.40
C ASN A 5 19.89 -17.27 21.64
N TYR A 6 21.00 -17.82 22.12
CA TYR A 6 22.32 -17.64 21.48
C TYR A 6 22.35 -18.17 20.02
N LEU A 7 21.70 -19.30 19.74
CA LEU A 7 21.59 -19.85 18.39
C LEU A 7 20.68 -19.00 17.48
N LYS A 8 19.63 -18.39 18.05
CA LYS A 8 18.71 -17.52 17.31
C LYS A 8 19.39 -16.23 16.78
N TYR A 9 20.34 -15.67 17.52
CA TYR A 9 21.03 -14.43 17.13
C TYR A 9 22.25 -14.64 16.23
N LYS A 10 22.88 -15.81 16.23
CA LYS A 10 24.04 -16.07 15.39
C LYS A 10 23.70 -16.12 13.90
N ASP A 11 22.48 -16.50 13.57
CA ASP A 11 21.97 -16.51 12.20
C ASP A 11 21.46 -15.12 11.75
N MET A 12 21.43 -14.11 12.64
CA MET A 12 20.90 -12.78 12.39
C MET A 12 21.98 -11.69 12.26
N GLU A 13 23.28 -12.03 12.39
CA GLU A 13 24.35 -11.04 12.22
C GLU A 13 24.36 -10.44 10.81
N ASP A 14 23.94 -11.21 9.81
CA ASP A 14 23.83 -10.75 8.41
C ASP A 14 22.67 -9.77 8.19
N ASP A 15 21.71 -9.71 9.11
CA ASP A 15 20.53 -8.83 9.02
C ASP A 15 20.65 -7.56 9.88
N LEU A 16 21.78 -7.39 10.59
CA LEU A 16 22.01 -6.22 11.43
C LEU A 16 22.18 -4.97 10.57
N ILE A 17 21.28 -3.98 10.78
CA ILE A 17 21.32 -2.68 10.11
C ILE A 17 22.24 -1.74 10.84
N THR A 18 22.02 -1.60 12.15
CA THR A 18 22.79 -0.65 12.99
C THR A 18 22.74 -1.03 14.46
N THR A 19 23.65 -0.41 15.23
CA THR A 19 23.69 -0.52 16.68
C THR A 19 23.88 0.88 17.26
N LYS A 20 23.04 1.26 18.22
CA LYS A 20 23.19 2.51 19.02
C LYS A 20 23.38 2.16 20.49
N GLU A 21 24.44 2.69 21.10
CA GLU A 21 24.67 2.57 22.54
C GLU A 21 24.29 3.89 23.25
N VAL A 22 23.56 3.77 24.35
CA VAL A 22 23.11 4.90 25.18
C VAL A 22 23.28 4.49 26.67
N GLY A 23 24.31 5.01 27.33
CA GLY A 23 24.66 4.62 28.69
C GLY A 23 24.93 3.13 28.82
N ASP A 24 24.20 2.46 29.70
CA ASP A 24 24.29 1.01 29.91
C ASP A 24 23.36 0.20 29.00
N TYR A 25 22.79 0.83 27.96
CA TYR A 25 21.88 0.19 27.03
C TYR A 25 22.44 0.17 25.62
N ARG A 26 22.01 -0.83 24.84
CA ARG A 26 22.35 -1.00 23.45
C ARG A 26 21.11 -1.39 22.65
N ILE A 27 20.79 -0.63 21.61
CA ILE A 27 19.70 -0.91 20.67
C ILE A 27 20.34 -1.46 19.39
N LYS A 28 19.94 -2.66 19.01
CA LYS A 28 20.30 -3.28 17.74
C LYS A 28 19.09 -3.32 16.85
N VAL A 29 19.20 -2.82 15.62
CA VAL A 29 18.12 -2.86 14.62
C VAL A 29 18.50 -3.84 13.52
N TYR A 30 17.54 -4.68 13.13
CA TYR A 30 17.71 -5.75 12.15
C TYR A 30 16.64 -5.68 11.07
N TYR A 31 16.92 -6.24 9.88
CA TYR A 31 15.87 -6.55 8.91
C TYR A 31 14.99 -7.72 9.39
N CYS A 32 13.68 -7.58 9.22
CA CYS A 32 12.69 -8.62 9.55
C CYS A 32 12.25 -9.33 8.26
N ARG A 33 12.90 -10.44 7.90
CA ARG A 33 12.63 -11.18 6.65
C ARG A 33 11.29 -11.89 6.62
N ASP A 34 10.76 -12.27 7.78
CA ASP A 34 9.52 -13.04 7.93
C ASP A 34 8.33 -12.14 8.30
N SER A 35 8.36 -10.87 7.84
CA SER A 35 7.26 -9.94 8.11
C SER A 35 5.99 -10.34 7.37
N GLU A 36 4.85 -10.17 8.05
CA GLU A 36 3.54 -10.44 7.47
C GLU A 36 3.15 -9.41 6.41
N CYS A 37 2.44 -9.86 5.37
CA CYS A 37 1.91 -8.96 4.34
C CYS A 37 0.84 -8.04 4.93
N PRO A 38 1.01 -6.71 4.88
CA PRO A 38 0.00 -5.78 5.39
C PRO A 38 -1.36 -5.91 4.70
N ILE A 39 -1.38 -6.16 3.40
CA ILE A 39 -2.61 -6.19 2.60
C ILE A 39 -3.54 -7.33 3.04
N THR A 40 -2.97 -8.51 3.33
CA THR A 40 -3.77 -9.69 3.66
C THR A 40 -3.94 -9.92 5.15
N ASN A 41 -3.02 -9.42 5.98
CA ASN A 41 -2.99 -9.79 7.40
C ASN A 41 -3.41 -8.66 8.36
N TRP A 42 -3.35 -7.39 7.94
CA TRP A 42 -3.61 -6.27 8.87
C TRP A 42 -5.01 -5.68 8.80
N GLY A 43 -5.83 -6.09 7.82
CA GLY A 43 -7.15 -5.49 7.64
C GLY A 43 -7.06 -3.99 7.32
N LEU A 44 -6.23 -3.63 6.34
CA LEU A 44 -6.03 -2.26 5.91
C LEU A 44 -7.33 -1.55 5.59
N PHE A 45 -7.33 -0.23 5.74
CA PHE A 45 -8.46 0.63 5.41
C PHE A 45 -8.74 0.62 3.89
N GLY A 46 -7.70 0.72 3.04
CA GLY A 46 -7.84 0.58 1.59
C GLY A 46 -7.94 -0.88 1.14
N SER A 47 -8.63 -1.12 0.01
CA SER A 47 -8.46 -2.34 -0.77
C SER A 47 -7.39 -2.07 -1.82
N PHE A 48 -6.30 -2.84 -1.81
CA PHE A 48 -5.12 -2.58 -2.61
C PHE A 48 -4.98 -3.57 -3.76
N PHE A 49 -4.66 -3.05 -4.93
CA PHE A 49 -4.41 -3.78 -6.18
C PHE A 49 -3.14 -3.23 -6.81
N PHE A 50 -2.29 -4.10 -7.37
CA PHE A 50 -1.08 -3.69 -8.06
C PHE A 50 -0.65 -4.70 -9.10
N GLU A 51 0.15 -4.23 -10.05
CA GLU A 51 0.79 -5.05 -11.06
C GLU A 51 2.31 -4.95 -10.91
N TYR A 52 2.96 -6.11 -10.97
CA TYR A 52 4.40 -6.19 -11.05
C TYR A 52 4.79 -7.40 -11.89
N SER A 53 5.52 -7.14 -12.98
CA SER A 53 5.82 -8.14 -14.02
C SER A 53 6.66 -9.33 -13.53
N ASP A 54 7.51 -9.12 -12.53
CA ASP A 54 8.49 -10.11 -12.11
C ASP A 54 8.20 -10.80 -10.76
N MET A 55 7.15 -10.34 -10.06
CA MET A 55 6.79 -10.87 -8.73
C MET A 55 5.36 -11.42 -8.69
N HIS A 56 5.07 -12.46 -9.47
CA HIS A 56 3.76 -13.12 -9.47
C HIS A 56 3.25 -13.49 -8.06
N ARG A 57 4.15 -13.76 -7.11
CA ARG A 57 3.80 -14.06 -5.73
C ARG A 57 3.10 -12.91 -5.01
N LEU A 58 3.50 -11.66 -5.29
CA LEU A 58 2.91 -10.47 -4.68
C LEU A 58 1.54 -10.14 -5.28
N HIS A 59 1.30 -10.50 -6.52
CA HIS A 59 0.00 -10.31 -7.17
C HIS A 59 -1.12 -11.07 -6.45
N ASP A 60 -0.83 -12.24 -5.87
CA ASP A 60 -1.79 -13.03 -5.11
C ASP A 60 -2.18 -12.36 -3.78
N GLU A 61 -1.40 -11.41 -3.29
CA GLU A 61 -1.66 -10.66 -2.06
C GLU A 61 -2.62 -9.48 -2.25
N CYS A 62 -3.00 -9.16 -3.49
CA CYS A 62 -3.97 -8.10 -3.77
C CYS A 62 -5.40 -8.47 -3.31
N ASN A 63 -6.21 -7.45 -3.06
CA ASN A 63 -7.59 -7.61 -2.61
C ASN A 63 -8.57 -7.95 -3.77
N TRP A 64 -8.18 -8.81 -4.72
CA TRP A 64 -8.97 -9.16 -5.92
C TRP A 64 -10.40 -9.58 -5.60
N LYS A 65 -10.62 -10.25 -4.48
CA LYS A 65 -11.94 -10.72 -4.03
C LYS A 65 -12.94 -9.60 -3.76
N THR A 66 -12.51 -8.35 -3.74
CA THR A 66 -13.40 -7.18 -3.64
C THR A 66 -14.32 -7.08 -4.86
N PHE A 67 -13.82 -7.49 -6.04
CA PHE A 67 -14.54 -7.39 -7.32
C PHE A 67 -14.65 -8.72 -8.05
N PHE A 68 -13.72 -9.67 -7.84
CA PHE A 68 -13.55 -10.85 -8.68
C PHE A 68 -13.51 -12.14 -7.84
N TYR A 69 -13.72 -13.28 -8.51
CA TYR A 69 -13.65 -14.60 -7.87
C TYR A 69 -12.22 -15.18 -7.87
N ASP A 70 -11.37 -14.72 -8.79
CA ASP A 70 -9.99 -15.16 -8.93
C ASP A 70 -9.04 -13.96 -9.01
N ASN A 71 -7.73 -14.21 -9.17
CA ASN A 71 -6.68 -13.22 -9.21
C ASN A 71 -6.06 -13.04 -10.61
N LYS A 72 -6.79 -13.39 -11.68
CA LYS A 72 -6.32 -13.27 -13.08
C LYS A 72 -6.77 -11.97 -13.74
N HIS A 73 -6.68 -10.87 -12.99
CA HIS A 73 -7.14 -9.55 -13.43
C HIS A 73 -5.96 -8.57 -13.44
N ASN A 74 -6.15 -7.47 -14.13
CA ASN A 74 -5.20 -6.35 -14.20
C ASN A 74 -5.79 -5.10 -13.56
N LEU A 75 -5.02 -4.02 -13.45
CA LEU A 75 -5.49 -2.78 -12.83
C LEU A 75 -6.63 -2.15 -13.62
N ARG A 76 -6.64 -2.27 -14.95
CA ARG A 76 -7.74 -1.80 -15.79
C ARG A 76 -9.05 -2.47 -15.42
N ASP A 77 -9.06 -3.78 -15.24
CA ASP A 77 -10.27 -4.52 -14.82
C ASP A 77 -10.82 -4.00 -13.49
N VAL A 78 -9.93 -3.61 -12.55
CA VAL A 78 -10.33 -3.00 -11.26
C VAL A 78 -10.97 -1.64 -11.47
N ILE A 79 -10.37 -0.78 -12.29
CA ILE A 79 -10.90 0.56 -12.57
C ILE A 79 -12.27 0.46 -13.25
N ASP A 80 -12.39 -0.41 -14.25
CA ASP A 80 -13.67 -0.69 -14.93
C ASP A 80 -14.73 -1.18 -13.95
N ALA A 81 -14.38 -2.11 -13.04
CA ALA A 81 -15.30 -2.62 -12.03
C ALA A 81 -15.77 -1.50 -11.06
N ILE A 82 -14.88 -0.58 -10.68
CA ILE A 82 -15.23 0.57 -9.85
C ILE A 82 -16.20 1.48 -10.60
N VAL A 83 -15.91 1.82 -11.86
CA VAL A 83 -16.79 2.66 -12.69
C VAL A 83 -18.15 2.00 -12.84
N MET A 84 -18.19 0.72 -13.21
CA MET A 84 -19.44 -0.01 -13.41
C MET A 84 -20.29 -0.12 -12.14
N LYS A 85 -19.66 -0.11 -10.96
CA LYS A 85 -20.35 -0.23 -9.67
C LYS A 85 -20.84 1.10 -9.13
N HIS A 86 -20.08 2.19 -9.30
CA HIS A 86 -20.29 3.45 -8.58
C HIS A 86 -20.62 4.64 -9.46
N ILE A 87 -20.44 4.57 -10.78
CA ILE A 87 -20.66 5.71 -11.68
C ILE A 87 -21.92 5.50 -12.52
N GLU A 88 -22.79 6.49 -12.49
CA GLU A 88 -24.01 6.46 -13.32
C GLU A 88 -23.67 6.78 -14.79
N GLN A 89 -24.32 6.11 -15.73
CA GLN A 89 -24.15 6.34 -17.17
C GLN A 89 -24.26 7.81 -17.56
N LYS A 90 -25.21 8.52 -16.99
CA LYS A 90 -25.39 9.96 -17.26
C LYS A 90 -24.18 10.81 -16.94
N ASP A 91 -23.39 10.40 -15.94
CA ASP A 91 -22.19 11.13 -15.50
C ASP A 91 -21.03 10.85 -16.45
N ILE A 92 -20.89 9.60 -16.96
CA ILE A 92 -19.94 9.25 -18.03
C ILE A 92 -20.28 10.05 -19.31
N VAL A 93 -21.54 10.03 -19.73
CA VAL A 93 -22.00 10.81 -20.90
C VAL A 93 -21.75 12.31 -20.71
N LYS A 94 -21.92 12.84 -19.51
CA LYS A 94 -21.63 14.24 -19.18
C LYS A 94 -20.14 14.57 -19.32
N TYR A 95 -19.26 13.68 -18.82
CA TYR A 95 -17.82 13.80 -18.95
C TYR A 95 -17.39 13.84 -20.42
N LEU A 96 -17.84 12.86 -21.20
CA LEU A 96 -17.56 12.77 -22.62
C LEU A 96 -18.05 14.00 -23.43
N LYS A 97 -19.26 14.48 -23.14
CA LYS A 97 -19.84 15.68 -23.80
C LYS A 97 -19.08 16.96 -23.52
N LYS A 98 -18.40 17.06 -22.40
CA LYS A 98 -17.55 18.21 -22.07
C LYS A 98 -16.20 18.16 -22.82
N GLY A 99 -15.87 17.03 -23.45
CA GLY A 99 -14.60 16.83 -24.16
C GLY A 99 -13.40 16.73 -23.23
N GLU A 100 -13.62 16.28 -22.00
CA GLU A 100 -12.59 16.13 -20.97
C GLU A 100 -11.72 14.89 -21.22
N ALA A 101 -12.22 13.89 -21.99
CA ALA A 101 -11.49 12.67 -22.29
C ALA A 101 -10.26 12.90 -23.20
N ASN A 102 -9.15 12.28 -22.81
CA ASN A 102 -7.90 12.32 -23.58
C ASN A 102 -8.05 11.49 -24.87
N GLY A 103 -7.65 12.09 -26.00
CA GLY A 103 -7.64 11.35 -27.27
C GLY A 103 -9.00 10.94 -27.82
N ILE A 104 -10.09 11.07 -27.06
CA ILE A 104 -11.45 10.67 -27.45
C ILE A 104 -12.31 11.91 -27.72
N SER A 105 -13.18 11.79 -28.73
CA SER A 105 -14.23 12.77 -29.03
C SER A 105 -15.60 12.13 -28.97
N PHE A 106 -16.57 12.83 -28.37
CA PHE A 106 -17.97 12.40 -28.28
C PHE A 106 -18.85 13.48 -28.87
N THR A 107 -19.29 13.29 -30.10
CA THR A 107 -19.96 14.33 -30.88
C THR A 107 -21.29 13.86 -31.44
N TYR A 108 -22.28 14.77 -31.52
CA TYR A 108 -23.58 14.43 -32.06
C TYR A 108 -23.65 14.62 -33.58
N ASN A 109 -23.90 13.52 -34.28
CA ASN A 109 -24.15 13.51 -35.71
C ASN A 109 -25.63 13.70 -36.02
N ARG A 110 -26.00 14.89 -36.49
CA ARG A 110 -27.40 15.23 -36.77
C ARG A 110 -27.98 14.41 -37.92
N GLY A 111 -27.15 14.05 -38.91
CA GLY A 111 -27.58 13.29 -40.07
C GLY A 111 -28.00 11.86 -39.75
N GLY A 112 -27.27 11.23 -38.83
CA GLY A 112 -27.55 9.87 -38.32
C GLY A 112 -28.41 9.84 -37.09
N ASN A 113 -28.66 10.97 -36.42
CA ASN A 113 -29.32 11.05 -35.12
C ASN A 113 -28.64 10.19 -34.05
N VAL A 114 -27.29 10.17 -34.03
CA VAL A 114 -26.49 9.36 -33.12
C VAL A 114 -25.38 10.20 -32.46
N TRP A 115 -24.92 9.76 -31.30
CA TRP A 115 -23.68 10.19 -30.70
C TRP A 115 -22.55 9.29 -31.15
N GLU A 116 -21.48 9.87 -31.68
CA GLU A 116 -20.29 9.17 -32.16
C GLU A 116 -19.16 9.31 -31.13
N LEU A 117 -18.69 8.16 -30.61
CA LEU A 117 -17.48 8.03 -29.79
C LEU A 117 -16.34 7.61 -30.73
N LYS A 118 -15.26 8.36 -30.79
CA LYS A 118 -14.14 8.04 -31.66
C LYS A 118 -12.83 8.63 -31.16
N HIS A 119 -11.73 7.97 -31.52
CA HIS A 119 -10.39 8.52 -31.28
C HIS A 119 -10.17 9.76 -32.14
N LYS A 120 -9.62 10.84 -31.55
CA LYS A 120 -9.31 12.10 -32.25
C LYS A 120 -8.30 11.91 -33.41
N THR A 121 -7.43 10.88 -33.27
CA THR A 121 -6.38 10.55 -34.26
C THR A 121 -6.78 9.45 -35.23
N SER A 122 -7.91 8.78 -35.04
CA SER A 122 -8.38 7.71 -35.93
C SER A 122 -9.31 8.25 -37.00
N PRO A 123 -9.16 7.84 -38.28
CA PRO A 123 -10.12 8.16 -39.32
C PRO A 123 -11.41 7.34 -39.23
N TYR A 124 -11.46 6.31 -38.36
CA TYR A 124 -12.60 5.43 -38.25
C TYR A 124 -13.57 5.96 -37.17
N ILE A 125 -14.87 5.82 -37.48
CA ILE A 125 -15.93 6.01 -36.46
C ILE A 125 -15.77 4.88 -35.46
N GLY A 126 -15.69 5.24 -34.17
CA GLY A 126 -15.70 4.27 -33.09
C GLY A 126 -17.11 3.70 -32.89
N GLN A 127 -17.65 3.90 -31.70
CA GLN A 127 -18.99 3.43 -31.37
C GLN A 127 -20.02 4.53 -31.60
N GLU A 128 -21.25 4.12 -31.98
CA GLU A 128 -22.39 5.00 -32.19
C GLU A 128 -23.51 4.66 -31.20
N PHE A 129 -24.07 5.67 -30.59
CA PHE A 129 -25.14 5.55 -29.62
C PHE A 129 -26.35 6.42 -30.03
N SER A 130 -27.53 5.81 -30.21
CA SER A 130 -28.73 6.61 -30.36
C SER A 130 -29.07 7.32 -29.02
N PRO A 131 -29.81 8.45 -29.06
CA PRO A 131 -30.30 9.07 -27.82
C PRO A 131 -31.21 8.13 -27.00
N GLY A 132 -31.89 7.16 -27.65
CA GLY A 132 -32.66 6.13 -27.01
C GLY A 132 -31.79 5.13 -26.26
N ASP A 133 -30.71 4.65 -26.90
CA ASP A 133 -29.76 3.71 -26.28
C ASP A 133 -29.18 4.30 -24.99
N LEU A 134 -28.68 5.53 -25.07
CA LEU A 134 -28.11 6.23 -23.91
C LEU A 134 -29.11 6.48 -22.77
N LYS A 135 -30.41 6.40 -23.03
CA LYS A 135 -31.46 6.61 -22.05
C LYS A 135 -32.00 5.30 -21.47
N ASP A 136 -32.21 4.32 -22.33
CA ASP A 136 -33.04 3.15 -22.03
C ASP A 136 -32.21 1.87 -21.79
N PHE A 137 -30.93 1.87 -22.17
CA PHE A 137 -30.02 0.74 -21.99
C PHE A 137 -28.78 1.12 -21.17
N ASP A 138 -28.15 0.13 -20.53
CA ASP A 138 -26.85 0.29 -19.87
C ASP A 138 -25.72 0.12 -20.89
N CYS A 139 -25.21 1.24 -21.39
CA CYS A 139 -24.11 1.29 -22.35
C CYS A 139 -22.78 1.67 -21.68
N ARG A 140 -22.66 1.56 -20.35
CA ARG A 140 -21.46 2.01 -19.64
C ARG A 140 -20.21 1.28 -20.12
N GLY A 141 -20.29 -0.03 -20.33
CA GLY A 141 -19.17 -0.83 -20.82
C GLY A 141 -18.61 -0.28 -22.14
N GLU A 142 -19.49 -0.06 -23.12
CA GLU A 142 -19.10 0.45 -24.43
C GLU A 142 -18.61 1.91 -24.35
N LEU A 143 -19.17 2.72 -23.47
CA LEU A 143 -18.76 4.14 -23.28
C LEU A 143 -17.35 4.29 -22.70
N ILE A 144 -16.88 3.31 -21.92
CA ILE A 144 -15.59 3.35 -21.24
C ILE A 144 -14.51 2.53 -21.94
N GLU A 145 -14.84 1.67 -22.89
CA GLU A 145 -13.96 0.71 -23.53
C GLU A 145 -12.68 1.37 -24.11
N ASP A 146 -12.86 2.51 -24.77
CA ASP A 146 -11.79 3.26 -25.43
C ASP A 146 -11.13 4.35 -24.57
N LEU A 147 -11.62 4.57 -23.33
CA LEU A 147 -11.02 5.53 -22.40
C LEU A 147 -9.74 4.95 -21.79
N ASP A 148 -8.75 5.78 -21.54
CA ASP A 148 -7.57 5.35 -20.80
C ASP A 148 -7.81 5.32 -19.26
N ASP A 149 -6.86 4.78 -18.52
CA ASP A 149 -6.98 4.64 -17.07
C ASP A 149 -7.05 6.00 -16.37
N GLU A 150 -6.34 7.02 -16.90
CA GLU A 150 -6.35 8.38 -16.38
C GLU A 150 -7.75 9.01 -16.53
N ASP A 151 -8.40 8.85 -17.69
CA ASP A 151 -9.77 9.30 -17.92
C ASP A 151 -10.75 8.65 -16.95
N LEU A 152 -10.63 7.35 -16.73
CA LEU A 152 -11.51 6.61 -15.82
C LEU A 152 -11.33 7.02 -14.36
N LEU A 153 -10.09 7.21 -13.93
CA LEU A 153 -9.79 7.71 -12.58
C LEU A 153 -10.30 9.14 -12.39
N ASP A 154 -10.21 9.98 -13.43
CA ASP A 154 -10.79 11.34 -13.42
C ASP A 154 -12.32 11.31 -13.32
N ILE A 155 -12.99 10.40 -14.04
CA ILE A 155 -14.43 10.16 -13.91
C ILE A 155 -14.80 9.76 -12.47
N ILE A 156 -14.07 8.80 -11.87
CA ILE A 156 -14.30 8.38 -10.49
C ILE A 156 -14.10 9.54 -9.53
N SER A 157 -13.04 10.31 -9.70
CA SER A 157 -12.73 11.46 -8.86
C SER A 157 -13.86 12.52 -8.89
N LYS A 158 -14.35 12.86 -10.10
CA LYS A 158 -15.34 13.93 -10.31
C LYS A 158 -16.77 13.51 -10.00
N TYR A 159 -17.13 12.27 -10.26
CA TYR A 159 -18.52 11.80 -10.22
C TYR A 159 -18.77 10.70 -9.20
N GLY A 160 -17.75 10.01 -8.69
CA GLY A 160 -17.88 9.03 -7.61
C GLY A 160 -18.26 9.71 -6.30
N LYS A 161 -19.54 9.60 -5.91
CA LYS A 161 -20.08 10.24 -4.70
C LYS A 161 -19.77 9.43 -3.43
N ASP A 162 -19.66 8.13 -3.59
CA ASP A 162 -19.55 7.14 -2.52
C ASP A 162 -18.28 6.29 -2.64
N VAL A 163 -17.34 6.71 -3.49
CA VAL A 163 -16.12 5.98 -3.77
C VAL A 163 -14.93 6.90 -3.93
N VAL A 164 -13.77 6.40 -3.52
CA VAL A 164 -12.44 6.93 -3.84
C VAL A 164 -11.63 5.82 -4.47
N ALA A 165 -11.00 6.11 -5.61
CA ALA A 165 -9.94 5.29 -6.19
C ALA A 165 -8.71 6.18 -6.36
N ILE A 166 -7.58 5.72 -5.84
CA ILE A 166 -6.32 6.47 -5.80
C ILE A 166 -5.25 5.62 -6.46
N GLU A 167 -4.62 6.18 -7.50
CA GLU A 167 -3.39 5.60 -8.03
C GLU A 167 -2.26 5.77 -7.00
N TRP A 168 -1.52 4.72 -6.75
CA TRP A 168 -0.37 4.74 -5.86
C TRP A 168 0.84 4.10 -6.50
N SER A 169 2.02 4.46 -6.02
CA SER A 169 3.27 3.86 -6.45
C SER A 169 4.24 3.76 -5.29
N THR A 170 5.05 2.70 -5.29
CA THR A 170 6.18 2.58 -4.38
C THR A 170 7.48 2.66 -5.18
N ARG A 171 8.50 3.31 -4.62
CA ARG A 171 9.83 3.33 -5.24
C ARG A 171 10.57 2.05 -4.91
N GLY A 172 11.15 1.40 -5.94
CA GLY A 172 12.09 0.32 -5.76
C GLY A 172 13.50 0.80 -5.42
N TYR A 173 14.31 -0.10 -4.88
CA TYR A 173 15.69 0.18 -4.45
C TYR A 173 16.66 0.51 -5.60
N SER A 174 16.36 0.17 -6.85
CA SER A 174 17.29 0.38 -7.95
C SER A 174 16.62 0.74 -9.27
N GLN A 175 17.15 1.80 -9.89
CA GLN A 175 17.03 2.10 -11.32
C GLN A 175 15.61 2.25 -11.90
N GLY A 176 14.64 2.73 -11.13
CA GLY A 176 13.36 3.16 -11.71
C GLY A 176 12.29 2.10 -11.76
N ASP A 177 12.44 1.00 -11.06
CA ASP A 177 11.36 0.03 -10.87
C ASP A 177 10.31 0.60 -9.94
N TYR A 178 9.14 0.90 -10.48
CA TYR A 178 7.97 1.33 -9.72
C TYR A 178 6.95 0.20 -9.74
N ILE A 179 6.40 -0.11 -8.56
CA ILE A 179 5.15 -0.84 -8.49
C ILE A 179 4.04 0.22 -8.54
N LYS A 180 3.15 0.07 -9.50
CA LYS A 180 1.94 0.89 -9.60
C LYS A 180 0.75 0.09 -9.13
N GLY A 181 -0.20 0.78 -8.51
CA GLY A 181 -1.40 0.15 -8.02
C GLY A 181 -2.57 1.11 -7.89
N ILE A 182 -3.72 0.54 -7.57
CA ILE A 182 -4.95 1.25 -7.25
C ILE A 182 -5.35 0.91 -5.83
N ALA A 183 -5.67 1.92 -5.04
CA ALA A 183 -6.32 1.78 -3.74
C ALA A 183 -7.78 2.21 -3.86
N TYR A 184 -8.69 1.39 -3.35
CA TYR A 184 -10.14 1.60 -3.42
C TYR A 184 -10.75 1.65 -2.03
N VAL A 185 -11.59 2.67 -1.79
CA VAL A 185 -12.34 2.84 -0.53
C VAL A 185 -13.76 3.32 -0.84
N THR A 186 -14.75 2.77 -0.14
CA THR A 186 -16.12 3.29 -0.17
C THR A 186 -16.38 4.27 0.96
N LYS A 187 -17.33 5.18 0.73
CA LYS A 187 -17.78 6.09 1.78
C LYS A 187 -18.38 5.37 2.98
N GLU A 188 -19.05 4.24 2.74
CA GLU A 188 -19.60 3.38 3.80
C GLU A 188 -18.48 2.88 4.74
N LYS A 189 -17.36 2.41 4.18
CA LYS A 189 -16.20 1.98 4.98
C LYS A 189 -15.61 3.14 5.78
N TYR A 190 -15.43 4.30 5.12
CA TYR A 190 -14.97 5.51 5.80
C TYR A 190 -15.87 5.88 6.98
N ASP A 191 -17.19 5.88 6.76
CA ASP A 191 -18.16 6.25 7.79
C ASP A 191 -18.18 5.28 8.99
N ASN A 192 -17.85 4.01 8.77
CA ASN A 192 -17.83 2.98 9.81
C ASN A 192 -16.51 2.91 10.58
N GLU A 193 -15.38 3.16 9.95
CA GLU A 193 -14.05 2.89 10.53
C GLU A 193 -13.33 4.15 11.01
N VAL A 194 -13.60 5.34 10.42
CA VAL A 194 -12.92 6.57 10.78
C VAL A 194 -13.67 7.31 11.89
N CYS A 195 -13.05 7.41 13.07
CA CYS A 195 -13.64 8.04 14.24
C CYS A 195 -13.57 9.57 14.21
N ASN A 196 -12.43 10.11 13.78
CA ASN A 196 -12.21 11.56 13.72
C ASN A 196 -12.33 12.03 12.27
N LYS A 197 -13.51 12.58 11.92
CA LYS A 197 -13.83 13.06 10.57
C LYS A 197 -13.65 14.56 10.54
N GLU A 198 -12.51 15.00 10.01
CA GLU A 198 -12.18 16.42 9.87
C GLU A 198 -12.03 16.76 8.39
N GLY A 199 -12.99 17.48 7.81
CA GLY A 199 -12.90 17.97 6.44
C GLY A 199 -13.56 17.10 5.38
N ASP A 200 -12.96 17.05 4.19
CA ASP A 200 -13.46 16.25 3.07
C ASP A 200 -13.04 14.78 3.25
N TRP A 201 -14.03 13.90 3.25
CA TRP A 201 -13.80 12.47 3.47
C TRP A 201 -12.85 11.83 2.43
N LYS A 202 -12.82 12.37 1.20
CA LYS A 202 -11.91 11.88 0.15
C LYS A 202 -10.47 12.26 0.45
N GLU A 203 -10.23 13.47 0.97
CA GLU A 203 -8.90 13.90 1.40
C GLU A 203 -8.41 13.11 2.61
N ASP A 204 -9.30 12.79 3.55
CA ASP A 204 -8.96 11.95 4.70
C ASP A 204 -8.61 10.53 4.26
N CYS A 205 -9.38 9.93 3.32
CA CYS A 205 -9.05 8.65 2.73
C CYS A 205 -7.67 8.67 2.06
N ALA A 206 -7.34 9.74 1.32
CA ALA A 206 -6.06 9.86 0.65
C ALA A 206 -4.88 9.86 1.65
N LYS A 207 -5.00 10.56 2.78
CA LYS A 207 -3.98 10.57 3.83
C LYS A 207 -3.79 9.20 4.48
N ILE A 208 -4.89 8.49 4.77
CA ILE A 208 -4.83 7.14 5.35
C ILE A 208 -4.15 6.19 4.37
N ILE A 209 -4.58 6.20 3.11
CA ILE A 209 -4.01 5.36 2.05
C ILE A 209 -2.52 5.65 1.86
N ASP A 210 -2.09 6.92 1.89
CA ASP A 210 -0.67 7.27 1.75
C ASP A 210 0.21 6.62 2.84
N ASN A 211 -0.28 6.57 4.07
CA ASN A 211 0.43 5.89 5.16
C ASN A 211 0.43 4.37 4.99
N GLU A 212 -0.68 3.78 4.53
CA GLU A 212 -0.76 2.34 4.26
C GLU A 212 0.16 1.94 3.10
N VAL A 213 0.25 2.77 2.04
CA VAL A 213 1.17 2.57 0.91
C VAL A 213 2.62 2.56 1.37
N LYS A 214 3.01 3.41 2.34
CA LYS A 214 4.37 3.38 2.91
C LYS A 214 4.66 2.03 3.55
N SER A 215 3.75 1.52 4.38
CA SER A 215 3.91 0.20 5.02
C SER A 215 3.96 -0.94 3.99
N ILE A 216 3.08 -0.89 2.96
CA ILE A 216 3.11 -1.85 1.85
C ILE A 216 4.46 -1.78 1.12
N GLY A 217 4.96 -0.58 0.85
CA GLY A 217 6.26 -0.36 0.22
C GLY A 217 7.40 -0.97 1.03
N MET A 218 7.46 -0.72 2.33
CA MET A 218 8.48 -1.30 3.22
C MET A 218 8.43 -2.83 3.19
N TRP A 219 7.24 -3.41 3.25
CA TRP A 219 7.09 -4.87 3.16
C TRP A 219 7.54 -5.43 1.80
N MET A 220 7.10 -4.83 0.69
CA MET A 220 7.46 -5.28 -0.67
C MET A 220 8.96 -5.28 -0.91
N TRP A 221 9.66 -4.31 -0.35
CA TRP A 221 11.11 -4.14 -0.54
C TRP A 221 11.94 -4.81 0.55
N GLY A 222 11.29 -5.48 1.51
CA GLY A 222 11.98 -6.15 2.62
C GLY A 222 12.63 -5.19 3.62
N ASP A 223 12.11 -3.96 3.70
CA ASP A 223 12.62 -2.91 4.61
C ASP A 223 11.87 -2.88 5.96
N VAL A 224 11.19 -3.97 6.28
CA VAL A 224 10.58 -4.15 7.60
C VAL A 224 11.67 -4.50 8.60
N LYS A 225 11.58 -3.92 9.79
CA LYS A 225 12.63 -3.97 10.80
C LYS A 225 12.18 -4.68 12.06
N GLY A 226 13.12 -4.98 12.89
CA GLY A 226 12.91 -5.36 14.28
C GLY A 226 14.06 -4.81 15.13
N TYR A 227 13.83 -4.71 16.42
CA TYR A 227 14.87 -4.28 17.34
C TYR A 227 15.08 -5.25 18.49
N VAL A 228 16.27 -5.20 19.07
CA VAL A 228 16.62 -5.83 20.33
C VAL A 228 17.26 -4.76 21.21
N LEU A 229 16.66 -4.49 22.36
CA LEU A 229 17.21 -3.65 23.41
C LEU A 229 17.93 -4.52 24.43
N GLU A 230 19.20 -4.25 24.64
CA GLU A 230 20.03 -4.97 25.59
C GLU A 230 20.53 -4.01 26.68
N LYS A 231 20.71 -4.52 27.90
CA LYS A 231 21.31 -3.81 29.02
C LYS A 231 22.62 -4.47 29.42
N LYS A 232 23.61 -3.65 29.71
CA LYS A 232 24.91 -4.09 30.24
C LYS A 232 24.75 -4.53 31.69
N VAL A 233 25.13 -5.75 31.99
CA VAL A 233 25.00 -6.32 33.32
C VAL A 233 26.37 -6.81 33.76
N ALA A 234 26.81 -6.34 34.91
CA ALA A 234 28.05 -6.81 35.53
C ALA A 234 27.79 -8.06 36.38
N PHE A 235 28.63 -9.03 36.27
CA PHE A 235 28.58 -10.23 37.11
C PHE A 235 29.98 -10.73 37.45
N THR A 236 30.13 -11.39 38.61
CA THR A 236 31.37 -12.01 39.00
C THR A 236 31.36 -13.50 38.68
N LYS A 237 32.25 -13.92 37.80
CA LYS A 237 32.43 -15.33 37.43
C LYS A 237 33.28 -16.05 38.49
N LYS A 238 32.61 -16.90 39.25
CA LYS A 238 33.26 -17.72 40.27
C LYS A 238 33.80 -19.03 39.66
N TYR A 239 35.07 -19.29 39.90
CA TYR A 239 35.71 -20.55 39.47
C TYR A 239 35.66 -21.58 40.59
N LYS A 240 35.37 -22.83 40.27
CA LYS A 240 35.41 -23.96 41.23
C LYS A 240 36.83 -24.33 41.64
N ASP A 241 37.80 -23.87 40.93
CA ASP A 241 39.21 -24.08 41.21
C ASP A 241 39.74 -22.92 42.04
N GLU A 242 40.08 -23.19 43.31
CA GLU A 242 40.59 -22.21 44.28
C GLU A 242 41.92 -21.56 43.84
N SER A 243 42.57 -22.08 42.81
CA SER A 243 43.77 -21.46 42.22
C SER A 243 43.49 -20.31 41.23
N ARG A 244 42.24 -20.08 40.89
CA ARG A 244 41.80 -18.99 40.00
C ARG A 244 41.04 -17.92 40.79
N GLU A 245 41.48 -16.69 40.61
CA GLU A 245 40.75 -15.55 41.17
C GLU A 245 39.38 -15.38 40.46
N ASP A 246 38.39 -14.94 41.21
CA ASP A 246 37.07 -14.55 40.66
C ASP A 246 37.26 -13.39 39.64
N GLU A 247 36.60 -13.46 38.53
CA GLU A 247 36.72 -12.52 37.43
C GLU A 247 35.45 -11.68 37.29
N ASP A 248 35.59 -10.36 37.38
CA ASP A 248 34.47 -9.46 37.10
C ASP A 248 34.28 -9.37 35.57
N CYS A 249 33.09 -9.72 35.14
CA CYS A 249 32.70 -9.77 33.74
C CYS A 249 31.52 -8.88 33.50
N GLU A 250 31.38 -8.41 32.26
CA GLU A 250 30.20 -7.71 31.79
C GLU A 250 29.58 -8.49 30.61
N GLU A 251 28.28 -8.59 30.58
CA GLU A 251 27.57 -9.14 29.43
C GLU A 251 26.34 -8.27 29.08
N TRP A 252 25.89 -8.38 27.83
CA TRP A 252 24.66 -7.73 27.40
C TRP A 252 23.50 -8.71 27.57
N GLU A 253 22.48 -8.29 28.33
CA GLU A 253 21.24 -9.04 28.48
C GLU A 253 20.10 -8.35 27.75
N GLU A 254 19.33 -9.12 26.94
CA GLU A 254 18.12 -8.64 26.29
C GLU A 254 17.08 -8.25 27.35
N VAL A 255 16.57 -7.01 27.24
CA VAL A 255 15.52 -6.47 28.10
C VAL A 255 14.21 -6.31 27.36
N ASP A 256 14.26 -6.03 26.05
CA ASP A 256 13.10 -5.88 25.20
C ASP A 256 13.43 -6.21 23.73
N SER A 257 12.42 -6.61 22.96
CA SER A 257 12.55 -6.81 21.52
C SER A 257 11.18 -6.77 20.81
N CYS A 258 11.14 -6.16 19.63
CA CYS A 258 9.97 -6.15 18.77
C CYS A 258 10.35 -6.43 17.32
N TRP A 259 9.45 -7.08 16.58
CA TRP A 259 9.64 -7.44 15.18
C TRP A 259 8.42 -7.02 14.37
N GLY A 260 8.62 -6.76 13.07
CA GLY A 260 7.57 -6.26 12.21
C GLY A 260 7.32 -4.76 12.40
N CYS A 261 8.37 -3.98 12.62
CA CYS A 261 8.32 -2.52 12.75
C CYS A 261 8.40 -1.89 11.34
N TYR A 262 7.50 -0.94 11.07
CA TYR A 262 7.33 -0.28 9.77
C TYR A 262 7.73 1.20 9.83
N GLU A 263 8.66 1.53 10.70
CA GLU A 263 9.24 2.85 10.85
C GLU A 263 10.62 2.93 10.18
N GLU A 264 11.04 4.13 9.85
CA GLU A 264 12.42 4.38 9.46
C GLU A 264 13.36 4.09 10.63
N THR A 265 14.60 3.65 10.34
CA THR A 265 15.54 3.19 11.35
C THR A 265 15.77 4.21 12.48
N ASP A 266 15.91 5.50 12.13
CA ASP A 266 16.15 6.55 13.12
C ASP A 266 14.91 6.87 13.97
N GLU A 267 13.71 6.71 13.39
CA GLU A 267 12.44 6.88 14.09
C GLU A 267 12.22 5.73 15.06
N LEU A 268 12.44 4.49 14.63
CA LEU A 268 12.36 3.29 15.47
C LEU A 268 13.31 3.40 16.67
N ILE A 269 14.56 3.81 16.46
CA ILE A 269 15.51 3.99 17.56
C ILE A 269 15.03 5.05 18.56
N LYS A 270 14.50 6.19 18.09
CA LYS A 270 13.96 7.24 18.95
C LYS A 270 12.77 6.77 19.76
N GLU A 271 11.86 6.01 19.14
CA GLU A 271 10.70 5.45 19.81
C GLU A 271 11.12 4.49 20.92
N VAL A 272 12.01 3.54 20.64
CA VAL A 272 12.58 2.63 21.65
C VAL A 272 13.25 3.39 22.78
N MET A 273 13.98 4.48 22.51
CA MET A 273 14.59 5.31 23.54
C MET A 273 13.54 5.99 24.42
N ILE A 274 12.51 6.59 23.82
CA ILE A 274 11.42 7.27 24.54
C ILE A 274 10.65 6.28 25.45
N GLU A 275 10.27 5.13 24.90
CA GLU A 275 9.51 4.12 25.65
C GLU A 275 10.27 3.55 26.82
N ASN A 276 11.61 3.48 26.74
CA ASN A 276 12.47 2.94 27.79
C ASN A 276 13.11 4.03 28.67
N GLY A 277 12.73 5.31 28.48
CA GLY A 277 13.23 6.43 29.29
C GLY A 277 14.74 6.66 29.13
N LEU A 278 15.28 6.38 27.94
CA LEU A 278 16.69 6.58 27.61
C LEU A 278 16.87 8.01 27.05
N GLU A 279 17.70 8.80 27.70
CA GLU A 279 18.11 10.14 27.25
C GLU A 279 19.41 10.05 26.45
N GLU A 280 19.59 10.94 25.43
CA GLU A 280 20.84 11.04 24.68
C GLU A 280 22.01 11.54 25.54
#